data_2185fb5c052157348bedd9eed1047aff
#
_entry.id   2185fb5c052157348bedd9eed1047aff
#
_cell.length_a   1.000
_cell.length_b   1.000
_cell.length_c   1.000
_cell.angle_alpha   90.00
_cell.angle_beta   90.00
_cell.angle_gamma   90.00
#
_symmetry.space_group_name_H-M   'P 1'
#
loop_
_entity.id
_entity.type
_entity.pdbx_description
1 polymer ?
#
loop_
_entity_poly.entity_id
_entity_poly.type
_entity_poly.pdbx_seq_one_letter_code
_entity_poly.pdbx_strand_id
1 'polypeptide(L)'
;KLIEVAIPVMESLRKNVVWPSDLAVRDGVTMRLLETTRRSSGLAVNRDAIGHSIDLLQSAVGRAYLANCPDKERDTIARMLHRGQGLSVHRFMEAVAELQLEFNQKGYSARAKSYGGHDEPIQVFDDQLAAIAVPIRKGPQLMGCINIVWLKRFDKPGTLAAKHLAQLKDAAAQI
;
A
#
# COMPACT_ATOMS: atom_id res chain seq x y z
N LYS A 1 -5.58 1.54 -18.94
CA LYS A 1 -6.03 0.13 -18.87
C LYS A 1 -6.19 -0.37 -17.42
N LEU A 2 -5.14 -0.27 -16.55
CA LEU A 2 -5.27 -0.72 -15.16
C LEU A 2 -6.37 0.06 -14.41
N ILE A 3 -6.37 1.37 -14.50
CA ILE A 3 -7.36 2.26 -13.87
C ILE A 3 -8.78 1.95 -14.36
N GLU A 4 -8.96 1.75 -15.66
CA GLU A 4 -10.27 1.48 -16.27
C GLU A 4 -10.93 0.21 -15.71
N VAL A 5 -10.12 -0.82 -15.44
CA VAL A 5 -10.57 -2.06 -14.79
C VAL A 5 -10.78 -1.86 -13.30
N ALA A 6 -9.91 -1.09 -12.66
CA ALA A 6 -9.92 -0.91 -11.21
C ALA A 6 -11.12 -0.08 -10.72
N ILE A 7 -11.53 0.97 -11.43
CA ILE A 7 -12.61 1.88 -11.00
C ILE A 7 -13.90 1.13 -10.61
N PRO A 8 -14.50 0.28 -11.47
CA PRO A 8 -15.73 -0.41 -11.10
C PRO A 8 -15.55 -1.40 -9.97
N VAL A 9 -14.38 -2.03 -9.87
CA VAL A 9 -14.05 -2.97 -8.78
C VAL A 9 -13.92 -2.23 -7.46
N MET A 10 -13.21 -1.10 -7.43
CA MET A 10 -13.03 -0.26 -6.25
C MET A 10 -14.36 0.33 -5.76
N GLU A 11 -15.23 0.75 -6.68
CA GLU A 11 -16.58 1.20 -6.33
C GLU A 11 -17.46 0.07 -5.77
N SER A 12 -17.33 -1.15 -6.28
CA SER A 12 -17.99 -2.32 -5.71
C SER A 12 -17.45 -2.64 -4.30
N LEU A 13 -16.13 -2.61 -4.12
CA LEU A 13 -15.51 -2.79 -2.81
C LEU A 13 -16.02 -1.76 -1.79
N ARG A 14 -16.13 -0.49 -2.18
CA ARG A 14 -16.62 0.60 -1.33
C ARG A 14 -18.05 0.36 -0.82
N LYS A 15 -18.89 -0.30 -1.60
CA LYS A 15 -20.26 -0.62 -1.18
C LYS A 15 -20.32 -1.67 -0.05
N ASN A 16 -19.29 -2.53 0.03
CA ASN A 16 -19.23 -3.61 1.01
C ASN A 16 -18.31 -3.30 2.19
N VAL A 17 -17.36 -2.37 2.00
CA VAL A 17 -16.41 -1.92 3.00
C VAL A 17 -16.59 -0.42 3.17
N VAL A 18 -16.91 0.03 4.38
CA VAL A 18 -17.17 1.46 4.69
C VAL A 18 -15.95 2.33 4.39
N TRP A 19 -14.75 1.80 4.60
CA TRP A 19 -13.49 2.51 4.43
C TRP A 19 -13.07 2.61 2.97
N PRO A 20 -12.40 3.71 2.58
CA PRO A 20 -11.91 3.90 1.22
C PRO A 20 -10.74 2.98 0.88
N SER A 21 -10.52 2.83 -0.42
CA SER A 21 -9.38 2.12 -1.01
C SER A 21 -8.61 3.03 -1.97
N ASP A 22 -7.31 2.75 -2.10
CA ASP A 22 -6.42 3.38 -3.06
C ASP A 22 -5.78 2.32 -3.95
N LEU A 23 -5.59 2.67 -5.22
CA LEU A 23 -4.77 1.93 -6.19
C LEU A 23 -3.44 2.65 -6.36
N ALA A 24 -2.34 1.96 -6.17
CA ALA A 24 -1.01 2.52 -6.34
C ALA A 24 -0.10 1.63 -7.18
N VAL A 25 0.80 2.26 -7.93
CA VAL A 25 1.86 1.60 -8.70
C VAL A 25 3.22 2.12 -8.28
N ARG A 26 4.26 1.33 -8.51
CA ARG A 26 5.62 1.79 -8.25
C ARG A 26 6.06 2.85 -9.27
N ASP A 27 6.68 3.88 -8.79
CA ASP A 27 7.31 4.93 -9.59
C ASP A 27 8.72 5.22 -9.02
N GLY A 28 9.74 4.66 -9.67
CA GLY A 28 11.12 4.77 -9.16
C GLY A 28 11.28 4.11 -7.79
N VAL A 29 11.54 4.92 -6.77
CA VAL A 29 11.71 4.51 -5.36
C VAL A 29 10.52 4.89 -4.48
N THR A 30 9.39 5.24 -5.08
CA THR A 30 8.15 5.60 -4.40
C THR A 30 6.98 4.79 -4.95
N MET A 31 5.83 4.88 -4.29
CA MET A 31 4.55 4.47 -4.86
C MET A 31 3.77 5.73 -5.27
N ARG A 32 3.10 5.66 -6.42
CA ARG A 32 2.23 6.73 -6.91
C ARG A 32 0.79 6.28 -6.90
N LEU A 33 -0.07 7.07 -6.28
CA LEU A 33 -1.51 6.85 -6.29
C LEU A 33 -2.08 7.12 -7.68
N LEU A 34 -2.75 6.12 -8.26
CA LEU A 34 -3.44 6.24 -9.54
C LEU A 34 -4.92 6.52 -9.38
N GLU A 35 -5.57 5.93 -8.37
CA GLU A 35 -7.00 6.06 -8.13
C GLU A 35 -7.32 5.93 -6.65
N THR A 36 -8.43 6.54 -6.21
CA THR A 36 -8.88 6.50 -4.83
C THR A 36 -10.40 6.61 -4.71
N THR A 37 -10.99 5.87 -3.81
CA THR A 37 -12.41 6.06 -3.44
C THR A 37 -12.62 7.02 -2.26
N ARG A 38 -11.57 7.70 -1.79
CA ARG A 38 -11.64 8.66 -0.67
C ARG A 38 -12.62 9.81 -0.94
N ARG A 39 -12.67 10.28 -2.20
CA ARG A 39 -13.58 11.37 -2.61
C ARG A 39 -15.06 11.00 -2.47
N SER A 40 -15.36 9.71 -2.65
CA SER A 40 -16.71 9.17 -2.53
C SER A 40 -17.02 8.68 -1.12
N SER A 41 -16.05 8.75 -0.19
CA SER A 41 -16.22 8.35 1.21
C SER A 41 -16.86 9.48 2.01
N GLY A 42 -17.86 9.16 2.82
CA GLY A 42 -18.41 10.07 3.82
C GLY A 42 -17.51 10.31 5.03
N LEU A 43 -16.38 9.60 5.09
CA LEU A 43 -15.43 9.67 6.20
C LEU A 43 -14.39 10.75 5.94
N ALA A 44 -13.95 11.42 7.01
CA ALA A 44 -12.93 12.46 6.95
C ALA A 44 -11.53 11.86 6.78
N VAL A 45 -11.21 11.41 5.57
CA VAL A 45 -9.88 11.00 5.14
C VAL A 45 -9.36 11.96 4.07
N ASN A 46 -8.03 12.11 3.97
CA ASN A 46 -7.42 12.96 2.96
C ASN A 46 -7.93 12.61 1.55
N ARG A 47 -8.63 13.53 0.91
CA ARG A 47 -9.32 13.33 -0.37
C ARG A 47 -8.45 13.61 -1.60
N ASP A 48 -7.41 14.42 -1.45
CA ASP A 48 -6.53 14.84 -2.55
C ASP A 48 -5.24 14.00 -2.55
N ALA A 49 -5.39 12.73 -2.91
CA ALA A 49 -4.28 11.79 -2.87
C ALA A 49 -3.80 11.34 -4.27
N ILE A 50 -4.60 11.55 -5.33
CA ILE A 50 -4.26 11.09 -6.70
C ILE A 50 -3.02 11.82 -7.20
N GLY A 51 -2.07 11.07 -7.76
CA GLY A 51 -0.80 11.57 -8.28
C GLY A 51 0.28 11.81 -7.23
N HIS A 52 -0.05 11.75 -5.94
CA HIS A 52 0.93 11.90 -4.87
C HIS A 52 1.89 10.69 -4.81
N SER A 53 3.15 11.00 -4.56
CA SER A 53 4.17 10.00 -4.20
C SER A 53 4.05 9.66 -2.73
N ILE A 54 4.09 8.37 -2.43
CA ILE A 54 4.06 7.85 -1.07
C ILE A 54 5.26 6.94 -0.82
N ASP A 55 5.70 6.89 0.41
CA ASP A 55 6.89 6.16 0.83
C ASP A 55 6.77 4.66 0.52
N LEU A 56 7.80 4.11 -0.14
CA LEU A 56 7.85 2.72 -0.54
C LEU A 56 8.07 1.75 0.64
N LEU A 57 8.83 2.17 1.65
CA LEU A 57 9.20 1.32 2.80
C LEU A 57 8.18 1.39 3.94
N GLN A 58 7.41 2.47 4.03
CA GLN A 58 6.54 2.73 5.18
C GLN A 58 5.04 2.60 4.88
N SER A 59 4.60 2.92 3.65
CA SER A 59 3.19 2.77 3.28
C SER A 59 2.79 1.30 3.13
N ALA A 60 1.52 0.99 3.35
CA ALA A 60 1.00 -0.37 3.18
C ALA A 60 1.18 -0.87 1.73
N VAL A 61 0.88 -0.04 0.73
CA VAL A 61 1.03 -0.39 -0.69
C VAL A 61 2.49 -0.57 -1.08
N GLY A 62 3.41 0.25 -0.56
CA GLY A 62 4.84 0.10 -0.80
C GLY A 62 5.40 -1.18 -0.20
N ARG A 63 5.03 -1.47 1.03
CA ARG A 63 5.43 -2.69 1.74
C ARG A 63 4.88 -3.95 1.06
N ALA A 64 3.62 -3.94 0.63
CA ALA A 64 3.04 -5.03 -0.16
C ALA A 64 3.75 -5.20 -1.51
N TYR A 65 4.12 -4.09 -2.17
CA TYR A 65 4.88 -4.12 -3.42
C TYR A 65 6.25 -4.79 -3.22
N LEU A 66 7.03 -4.31 -2.24
CA LEU A 66 8.37 -4.84 -1.94
C LEU A 66 8.36 -6.32 -1.53
N ALA A 67 7.35 -6.74 -0.78
CA ALA A 67 7.19 -8.14 -0.40
C ALA A 67 6.92 -9.07 -1.60
N ASN A 68 6.37 -8.54 -2.70
CA ASN A 68 5.84 -9.32 -3.81
C ASN A 68 6.53 -9.09 -5.16
N CYS A 69 7.40 -8.10 -5.29
CA CYS A 69 8.09 -7.82 -6.55
C CYS A 69 9.23 -8.82 -6.82
N PRO A 70 9.64 -9.01 -8.10
CA PRO A 70 10.75 -9.88 -8.46
C PRO A 70 12.09 -9.42 -7.84
N ASP A 71 12.99 -10.38 -7.59
CA ASP A 71 14.31 -10.12 -7.01
C ASP A 71 15.12 -9.07 -7.80
N LYS A 72 15.14 -9.18 -9.14
CA LYS A 72 15.82 -8.20 -10.00
C LYS A 72 15.32 -6.77 -9.80
N GLU A 73 14.04 -6.63 -9.54
CA GLU A 73 13.42 -5.34 -9.29
C GLU A 73 13.81 -4.80 -7.91
N ARG A 74 13.84 -5.65 -6.89
CA ARG A 74 14.34 -5.29 -5.54
C ARG A 74 15.79 -4.83 -5.60
N ASP A 75 16.66 -5.54 -6.33
CA ASP A 75 18.05 -5.14 -6.52
C ASP A 75 18.19 -3.77 -7.18
N THR A 76 17.32 -3.47 -8.15
CA THR A 76 17.29 -2.17 -8.81
C THR A 76 16.85 -1.08 -7.84
N ILE A 77 15.79 -1.30 -7.09
CA ILE A 77 15.30 -0.36 -6.07
C ILE A 77 16.37 -0.13 -5.00
N ALA A 78 17.01 -1.19 -4.51
CA ALA A 78 18.09 -1.09 -3.52
C ALA A 78 19.23 -0.18 -4.00
N ARG A 79 19.67 -0.36 -5.24
CA ARG A 79 20.72 0.50 -5.85
C ARG A 79 20.28 1.95 -6.00
N MET A 80 19.04 2.18 -6.42
CA MET A 80 18.48 3.52 -6.55
C MET A 80 18.39 4.25 -5.20
N LEU A 81 17.90 3.57 -4.17
CA LEU A 81 17.82 4.11 -2.80
C LEU A 81 19.20 4.38 -2.21
N HIS A 82 20.17 3.50 -2.47
CA HIS A 82 21.54 3.72 -2.04
C HIS A 82 22.16 4.97 -2.68
N ARG A 83 22.00 5.14 -3.99
CA ARG A 83 22.54 6.31 -4.72
C ARG A 83 21.84 7.61 -4.35
N GLY A 84 20.51 7.58 -4.20
CA GLY A 84 19.71 8.79 -3.97
C GLY A 84 19.63 9.22 -2.51
N GLN A 85 19.62 8.27 -1.58
CA GLN A 85 19.35 8.53 -0.15
C GLN A 85 20.43 7.97 0.77
N GLY A 86 21.46 7.32 0.23
CA GLY A 86 22.52 6.68 1.04
C GLY A 86 22.05 5.48 1.85
N LEU A 87 20.86 4.92 1.56
CA LEU A 87 20.38 3.75 2.27
C LEU A 87 21.26 2.54 2.00
N SER A 88 21.72 1.86 3.05
CA SER A 88 22.50 0.63 2.90
C SER A 88 21.69 -0.44 2.16
N VAL A 89 22.27 -1.02 1.10
CA VAL A 89 21.67 -2.13 0.36
C VAL A 89 21.37 -3.30 1.29
N HIS A 90 22.28 -3.61 2.20
CA HIS A 90 22.09 -4.68 3.19
C HIS A 90 20.87 -4.42 4.09
N ARG A 91 20.76 -3.22 4.67
CA ARG A 91 19.61 -2.85 5.51
C ARG A 91 18.28 -2.86 4.73
N PHE A 92 18.31 -2.43 3.48
CA PHE A 92 17.13 -2.51 2.62
C PHE A 92 16.69 -3.96 2.40
N MET A 93 17.63 -4.87 2.10
CA MET A 93 17.33 -6.27 1.86
C MET A 93 16.86 -6.99 3.13
N GLU A 94 17.39 -6.65 4.29
CA GLU A 94 16.89 -7.12 5.59
C GLU A 94 15.44 -6.69 5.82
N ALA A 95 15.15 -5.41 5.61
CA ALA A 95 13.79 -4.88 5.74
C ALA A 95 12.82 -5.59 4.78
N VAL A 96 13.22 -5.82 3.53
CA VAL A 96 12.40 -6.56 2.55
C VAL A 96 12.16 -8.00 3.01
N ALA A 97 13.16 -8.68 3.55
CA ALA A 97 13.00 -10.05 4.06
C ALA A 97 11.96 -10.11 5.20
N GLU A 98 11.96 -9.13 6.10
CA GLU A 98 10.94 -9.00 7.15
C GLU A 98 9.54 -8.76 6.57
N LEU A 99 9.43 -7.90 5.56
CA LEU A 99 8.16 -7.64 4.86
C LEU A 99 7.62 -8.88 4.15
N GLN A 100 8.49 -9.68 3.54
CA GLN A 100 8.10 -10.94 2.89
C GLN A 100 7.59 -11.96 3.92
N LEU A 101 8.29 -12.08 5.06
CA LEU A 101 7.87 -12.97 6.15
C LEU A 101 6.50 -12.55 6.71
N GLU A 102 6.31 -11.27 6.98
CA GLU A 102 5.03 -10.71 7.44
C GLU A 102 3.91 -10.99 6.45
N PHE A 103 4.14 -10.71 5.16
CA PHE A 103 3.15 -10.95 4.11
C PHE A 103 2.78 -12.43 3.97
N ASN A 104 3.77 -13.33 4.01
CA ASN A 104 3.54 -14.78 3.93
C ASN A 104 2.73 -15.30 5.13
N GLN A 105 2.91 -14.74 6.30
CA GLN A 105 2.17 -15.11 7.51
C GLN A 105 0.74 -14.56 7.52
N LYS A 106 0.55 -13.31 7.09
CA LYS A 106 -0.71 -12.56 7.25
C LYS A 106 -1.56 -12.50 5.98
N GLY A 107 -0.92 -12.60 4.80
CA GLY A 107 -1.59 -12.42 3.50
C GLY A 107 -1.85 -10.96 3.13
N TYR A 108 -1.29 -10.01 3.86
CA TYR A 108 -1.32 -8.57 3.59
C TYR A 108 -0.09 -7.90 4.18
N SER A 109 0.20 -6.68 3.73
CA SER A 109 1.15 -5.78 4.39
C SER A 109 0.41 -4.65 5.08
N ALA A 110 0.84 -4.30 6.30
CA ALA A 110 0.30 -3.17 7.03
C ALA A 110 1.22 -1.95 6.91
N ARG A 111 0.65 -0.76 6.95
CA ARG A 111 1.37 0.50 7.07
C ARG A 111 2.25 0.49 8.32
N ALA A 112 3.48 1.00 8.22
CA ALA A 112 4.39 1.11 9.35
C ALA A 112 3.80 2.02 10.45
N LYS A 113 3.96 1.63 11.70
CA LYS A 113 3.48 2.42 12.86
C LYS A 113 4.19 3.77 12.99
N SER A 114 5.43 3.84 12.49
CA SER A 114 6.26 5.06 12.49
C SER A 114 5.91 6.05 11.38
N TYR A 115 5.03 5.68 10.45
CA TYR A 115 4.69 6.51 9.29
C TYR A 115 3.47 7.37 9.55
N GLY A 116 3.66 8.69 9.53
CA GLY A 116 2.59 9.68 9.69
C GLY A 116 1.88 10.09 8.40
N GLY A 117 2.26 9.52 7.26
CA GLY A 117 1.68 9.87 5.95
C GLY A 117 2.36 11.01 5.22
N HIS A 118 3.50 11.48 5.75
CA HIS A 118 4.34 12.53 5.19
C HIS A 118 5.81 12.20 5.45
N ASP A 119 6.73 12.94 4.82
CA ASP A 119 8.17 12.79 5.01
C ASP A 119 8.66 13.22 6.41
N GLU A 120 7.84 14.00 7.12
CA GLU A 120 8.12 14.40 8.49
C GLU A 120 7.98 13.23 9.48
N PRO A 121 8.73 13.24 10.60
CA PRO A 121 8.53 12.28 11.67
C PRO A 121 7.09 12.27 12.19
N ILE A 122 6.57 11.10 12.57
CA ILE A 122 5.19 10.95 13.05
C ILE A 122 4.88 11.83 14.27
N GLN A 123 5.89 12.20 15.05
CA GLN A 123 5.74 13.13 16.19
C GLN A 123 5.46 14.57 15.73
N VAL A 124 5.84 14.92 14.50
CA VAL A 124 5.62 16.25 13.89
C VAL A 124 4.32 16.26 13.11
N PHE A 125 4.07 15.21 12.32
CA PHE A 125 2.86 15.07 11.52
C PHE A 125 2.34 13.63 11.56
N ASP A 126 1.07 13.48 11.91
CA ASP A 126 0.37 12.20 11.91
C ASP A 126 -1.03 12.39 11.31
N ASP A 127 -1.26 11.81 10.14
CA ASP A 127 -2.55 11.86 9.44
C ASP A 127 -3.64 11.00 10.12
N GLN A 128 -3.29 10.28 11.19
CA GLN A 128 -4.19 9.39 11.94
C GLN A 128 -4.74 8.20 11.14
N LEU A 129 -4.11 7.85 10.02
CA LEU A 129 -4.54 6.76 9.16
C LEU A 129 -3.76 5.47 9.43
N ALA A 130 -4.44 4.36 9.25
CA ALA A 130 -3.88 3.03 9.13
C ALA A 130 -4.28 2.44 7.76
N ALA A 131 -3.55 1.46 7.28
CA ALA A 131 -3.85 0.79 6.03
C ALA A 131 -3.32 -0.65 6.02
N ILE A 132 -4.01 -1.51 5.27
CA ILE A 132 -3.52 -2.80 4.82
C ILE A 132 -3.58 -2.85 3.28
N ALA A 133 -2.66 -3.57 2.67
CA ALA A 133 -2.57 -3.66 1.21
C ALA A 133 -2.26 -5.10 0.74
N VAL A 134 -2.69 -5.38 -0.49
CA VAL A 134 -2.42 -6.62 -1.20
C VAL A 134 -1.95 -6.32 -2.62
N PRO A 135 -1.15 -7.21 -3.25
CA PRO A 135 -0.70 -7.02 -4.63
C PRO A 135 -1.82 -7.27 -5.64
N ILE A 136 -1.77 -6.54 -6.75
CA ILE A 136 -2.55 -6.78 -7.96
C ILE A 136 -1.64 -7.43 -8.98
N ARG A 137 -2.08 -8.56 -9.55
CA ARG A 137 -1.28 -9.35 -10.51
C ARG A 137 -2.02 -9.64 -11.78
N LYS A 138 -1.30 -9.64 -12.89
CA LYS A 138 -1.73 -10.18 -14.16
C LYS A 138 -0.83 -11.38 -14.52
N GLY A 139 -1.29 -12.58 -14.24
CA GLY A 139 -0.42 -13.75 -14.27
C GLY A 139 0.75 -13.57 -13.30
N PRO A 140 2.00 -13.79 -13.74
CA PRO A 140 3.18 -13.61 -12.88
C PRO A 140 3.56 -12.14 -12.67
N GLN A 141 3.03 -11.22 -13.46
CA GLN A 141 3.40 -9.82 -13.42
C GLN A 141 2.69 -9.08 -12.25
N LEU A 142 3.48 -8.40 -11.41
CA LEU A 142 2.99 -7.47 -10.41
C LEU A 142 2.64 -6.14 -11.08
N MET A 143 1.37 -5.76 -11.03
CA MET A 143 0.85 -4.54 -11.69
C MET A 143 0.83 -3.33 -10.75
N GLY A 144 0.69 -3.57 -9.47
CA GLY A 144 0.56 -2.56 -8.43
C GLY A 144 -0.01 -3.16 -7.16
N CYS A 145 -0.57 -2.32 -6.29
CA CYS A 145 -1.21 -2.74 -5.05
C CYS A 145 -2.51 -1.97 -4.83
N ILE A 146 -3.45 -2.61 -4.13
CA ILE A 146 -4.68 -1.98 -3.63
C ILE A 146 -4.70 -2.08 -2.11
N ASN A 147 -5.22 -1.05 -1.45
CA ASN A 147 -5.33 -1.00 0.00
C ASN A 147 -6.77 -0.74 0.47
N ILE A 148 -6.98 -0.90 1.77
CA ILE A 148 -8.03 -0.26 2.55
C ILE A 148 -7.36 0.69 3.52
N VAL A 149 -7.88 1.93 3.62
CA VAL A 149 -7.38 2.99 4.51
C VAL A 149 -8.48 3.37 5.48
N TRP A 150 -8.12 3.48 6.77
CA TRP A 150 -9.08 3.86 7.81
C TRP A 150 -8.46 4.76 8.87
N LEU A 151 -9.27 5.37 9.71
CA LEU A 151 -8.81 6.10 10.88
C LEU A 151 -8.33 5.11 11.94
N LYS A 152 -7.04 5.13 12.28
CA LYS A 152 -6.37 4.12 13.14
C LYS A 152 -6.98 3.90 14.51
N ARG A 153 -7.79 4.88 15.00
CA ARG A 153 -8.49 4.79 16.29
C ARG A 153 -9.62 3.74 16.30
N PHE A 154 -10.15 3.34 15.14
CA PHE A 154 -11.31 2.45 15.07
C PHE A 154 -10.93 0.98 15.12
N ASP A 155 -9.90 0.56 14.39
CA ASP A 155 -9.47 -0.83 14.33
C ASP A 155 -7.94 -0.94 14.26
N LYS A 156 -7.40 -2.02 14.82
CA LYS A 156 -6.03 -2.45 14.56
C LYS A 156 -5.97 -3.19 13.21
N PRO A 157 -4.78 -3.24 12.54
CA PRO A 157 -4.65 -3.91 11.24
C PRO A 157 -5.17 -5.35 11.22
N GLY A 158 -4.88 -6.16 12.22
CA GLY A 158 -5.36 -7.53 12.31
C GLY A 158 -6.88 -7.63 12.45
N THR A 159 -7.51 -6.73 13.19
CA THR A 159 -8.97 -6.67 13.35
C THR A 159 -9.66 -6.27 12.04
N LEU A 160 -9.12 -5.26 11.36
CA LEU A 160 -9.64 -4.84 10.06
C LEU A 160 -9.46 -5.95 9.01
N ALA A 161 -8.31 -6.62 9.00
CA ALA A 161 -8.05 -7.74 8.09
C ALA A 161 -9.03 -8.89 8.33
N ALA A 162 -9.33 -9.24 9.58
CA ALA A 162 -10.32 -10.27 9.90
C ALA A 162 -11.71 -9.94 9.32
N LYS A 163 -12.07 -8.65 9.24
CA LYS A 163 -13.35 -8.19 8.69
C LYS A 163 -13.37 -8.13 7.15
N HIS A 164 -12.27 -7.70 6.52
CA HIS A 164 -12.30 -7.20 5.14
C HIS A 164 -11.18 -7.72 4.22
N LEU A 165 -10.24 -8.53 4.70
CA LEU A 165 -9.12 -9.01 3.86
C LEU A 165 -9.62 -9.85 2.69
N ALA A 166 -10.63 -10.69 2.89
CA ALA A 166 -11.20 -11.51 1.83
C ALA A 166 -11.74 -10.65 0.67
N GLN A 167 -12.52 -9.60 0.99
CA GLN A 167 -13.05 -8.67 -0.01
C GLN A 167 -11.94 -7.90 -0.73
N LEU A 168 -10.88 -7.50 0.00
CA LEU A 168 -9.74 -6.80 -0.59
C LEU A 168 -8.97 -7.70 -1.57
N LYS A 169 -8.75 -8.96 -1.22
CA LYS A 169 -8.12 -9.97 -2.10
C LYS A 169 -8.98 -10.27 -3.33
N ASP A 170 -10.29 -10.39 -3.16
CA ASP A 170 -11.21 -10.60 -4.27
C ASP A 170 -11.21 -9.42 -5.23
N ALA A 171 -11.18 -8.18 -4.71
CA ALA A 171 -11.04 -6.98 -5.52
C ALA A 171 -9.70 -6.98 -6.29
N ALA A 172 -8.59 -7.30 -5.65
CA ALA A 172 -7.28 -7.39 -6.30
C ALA A 172 -7.26 -8.45 -7.42
N ALA A 173 -7.96 -9.56 -7.24
CA ALA A 173 -8.05 -10.63 -8.24
C ALA A 173 -8.92 -10.27 -9.46
N GLN A 174 -9.86 -9.33 -9.31
CA GLN A 174 -10.74 -8.83 -10.39
C GLN A 174 -10.08 -7.72 -11.22
N ILE A 175 -9.06 -7.06 -10.71
CA ILE A 175 -8.29 -6.00 -11.39
C ILE A 175 -7.17 -6.60 -12.23
#